data_6a0322801811a8138e806ec7861d5921
#
_entry.id   6a0322801811a8138e806ec7861d5921
#
_cell.length_a   1.000
_cell.length_b   1.000
_cell.length_c   1.000
_cell.angle_alpha   90.00
_cell.angle_beta   90.00
_cell.angle_gamma   90.00
#
_symmetry.space_group_name_H-M   'P 1'
#
loop_
_entity.id
_entity.type
_entity.pdbx_description
1 polymer ?
#
loop_
_entity_poly.entity_id
_entity_poly.type
_entity_poly.pdbx_seq_one_letter_code
_entity_poly.pdbx_strand_id
1 'polypeptide(L)'
;MSRYVWAEPPSQTAFPLARPGLPFIGAASFITAVFALLGMQWPALLGLVATLCICAFFRDPDRVIPAEEGAVVSPADGKVIINEKLSQCDYYEGECIKISIFMTVFNVHVNRIVYDGTITDVNYHPGKFFFGQPR
;
A
#
# COMPACT_ATOMS: atom_id res chain seq x y z
N MET A 1 14.15 4.73 -25.31
CA MET A 1 14.21 3.80 -24.14
C MET A 1 14.64 4.61 -22.94
N SER A 2 13.69 5.04 -22.10
CA SER A 2 14.03 5.72 -20.84
C SER A 2 14.72 4.71 -19.92
N ARG A 3 15.96 4.99 -19.53
CA ARG A 3 16.66 4.21 -18.51
C ARG A 3 16.06 4.61 -17.15
N TYR A 4 15.30 3.72 -16.55
CA TYR A 4 14.96 3.84 -15.13
C TYR A 4 16.26 3.63 -14.35
N VAL A 5 16.69 4.67 -13.67
CA VAL A 5 17.83 4.62 -12.75
C VAL A 5 17.23 4.73 -11.35
N TRP A 6 17.73 3.96 -10.39
CA TRP A 6 17.36 4.13 -9.00
C TRP A 6 17.81 5.52 -8.55
N ALA A 7 16.88 6.36 -8.12
CA ALA A 7 17.21 7.66 -7.50
C ALA A 7 17.98 7.45 -6.19
N GLU A 8 17.61 6.38 -5.46
CA GLU A 8 18.37 5.86 -4.34
C GLU A 8 18.51 4.34 -4.50
N PRO A 9 19.67 3.75 -4.15
CA PRO A 9 19.80 2.30 -4.17
C PRO A 9 18.78 1.69 -3.21
N PRO A 10 18.14 0.55 -3.57
CA PRO A 10 17.21 -0.13 -2.68
C PRO A 10 17.92 -0.42 -1.36
N SER A 11 17.24 -0.09 -0.26
CA SER A 11 17.79 -0.32 1.08
C SER A 11 18.04 -1.81 1.27
N GLN A 12 19.29 -2.22 1.40
CA GLN A 12 19.67 -3.61 1.66
C GLN A 12 19.16 -4.12 3.03
N THR A 13 18.68 -3.21 3.87
CA THR A 13 18.14 -3.49 5.20
C THR A 13 16.62 -3.36 5.28
N ALA A 14 15.95 -3.00 4.17
CA ALA A 14 14.51 -2.88 4.16
C ALA A 14 13.87 -4.27 4.33
N PHE A 15 13.22 -4.46 5.46
CA PHE A 15 12.41 -5.63 5.69
C PHE A 15 11.17 -5.53 4.78
N PRO A 16 10.88 -6.53 3.91
CA PRO A 16 9.86 -6.40 2.86
C PRO A 16 8.42 -6.43 3.40
N LEU A 17 8.23 -6.12 4.69
CA LEU A 17 6.95 -6.07 5.38
C LEU A 17 6.75 -4.72 6.07
N ALA A 18 5.58 -4.13 5.87
CA ALA A 18 5.20 -2.88 6.50
C ALA A 18 5.14 -3.03 8.03
N ARG A 19 5.76 -2.08 8.77
CA ARG A 19 5.82 -2.10 10.24
C ARG A 19 4.47 -2.28 10.93
N PRO A 20 3.36 -1.66 10.48
CA PRO A 20 2.04 -1.86 11.07
C PRO A 20 1.52 -3.31 11.01
N GLY A 21 2.04 -4.12 10.08
CA GLY A 21 1.69 -5.54 9.95
C GLY A 21 2.36 -6.46 10.98
N LEU A 22 3.48 -6.06 11.57
CA LEU A 22 4.28 -6.92 12.45
C LEU A 22 3.50 -7.47 13.68
N PRO A 23 2.67 -6.67 14.39
CA PRO A 23 1.90 -7.21 15.52
C PRO A 23 0.86 -8.26 15.08
N PHE A 24 0.23 -8.08 13.91
CA PHE A 24 -0.74 -9.06 13.38
C PHE A 24 -0.05 -10.34 12.94
N ILE A 25 1.09 -10.24 12.27
CA ILE A 25 1.92 -11.39 11.87
C ILE A 25 2.40 -12.14 13.11
N GLY A 26 2.88 -11.41 14.12
CA GLY A 26 3.34 -11.99 15.37
C GLY A 26 2.24 -12.76 16.11
N ALA A 27 1.04 -12.15 16.24
CA ALA A 27 -0.10 -12.79 16.88
C ALA A 27 -0.57 -14.05 16.12
N ALA A 28 -0.69 -13.96 14.78
CA ALA A 28 -1.10 -15.09 13.96
C ALA A 28 -0.08 -16.23 13.99
N SER A 29 1.21 -15.91 13.92
CA SER A 29 2.29 -16.91 14.03
C SER A 29 2.31 -17.59 15.41
N PHE A 30 2.10 -16.82 16.48
CA PHE A 30 2.04 -17.35 17.83
C PHE A 30 0.87 -18.32 18.00
N ILE A 31 -0.34 -17.94 17.58
CA ILE A 31 -1.53 -18.82 17.63
C ILE A 31 -1.29 -20.10 16.82
N THR A 32 -0.71 -19.97 15.62
CA THR A 32 -0.36 -21.11 14.78
C THR A 32 0.61 -22.06 15.49
N ALA A 33 1.65 -21.52 16.13
CA ALA A 33 2.61 -22.31 16.89
C ALA A 33 1.96 -23.05 18.07
N VAL A 34 1.05 -22.39 18.81
CA VAL A 34 0.32 -23.03 19.90
C VAL A 34 -0.51 -24.22 19.39
N PHE A 35 -1.25 -24.09 18.31
CA PHE A 35 -1.99 -25.21 17.72
C PHE A 35 -1.09 -26.35 17.24
N ALA A 36 0.06 -26.01 16.66
CA ALA A 36 1.05 -27.01 16.25
C ALA A 36 1.62 -27.78 17.44
N LEU A 37 1.96 -27.09 18.55
CA LEU A 37 2.48 -27.72 19.77
C LEU A 37 1.43 -28.60 20.48
N LEU A 38 0.14 -28.23 20.37
CA LEU A 38 -0.96 -29.04 20.89
C LEU A 38 -1.31 -30.25 19.98
N GLY A 39 -0.60 -30.45 18.88
CA GLY A 39 -0.85 -31.53 17.93
C GLY A 39 -2.11 -31.35 17.09
N MET A 40 -2.70 -30.14 17.09
CA MET A 40 -3.92 -29.81 16.35
C MET A 40 -3.60 -29.48 14.88
N GLN A 41 -3.42 -30.48 14.04
CA GLN A 41 -2.90 -30.34 12.68
C GLN A 41 -3.72 -29.38 11.79
N TRP A 42 -5.06 -29.55 11.76
CA TRP A 42 -5.93 -28.72 10.91
C TRP A 42 -5.99 -27.26 11.34
N PRO A 43 -6.17 -26.90 12.63
CA PRO A 43 -6.07 -25.52 13.08
C PRO A 43 -4.68 -24.92 12.84
N ALA A 44 -3.61 -25.69 13.02
CA ALA A 44 -2.24 -25.22 12.74
C ALA A 44 -2.05 -24.90 11.23
N LEU A 45 -2.57 -25.75 10.33
CA LEU A 45 -2.49 -25.53 8.89
C LEU A 45 -3.28 -24.28 8.49
N LEU A 46 -4.51 -24.12 9.00
CA LEU A 46 -5.30 -22.92 8.76
C LEU A 46 -4.62 -21.66 9.28
N GLY A 47 -4.04 -21.72 10.48
CA GLY A 47 -3.25 -20.63 11.06
C GLY A 47 -2.04 -20.25 10.20
N LEU A 48 -1.34 -21.25 9.65
CA LEU A 48 -0.21 -21.02 8.75
C LEU A 48 -0.66 -20.29 7.48
N VAL A 49 -1.74 -20.74 6.83
CA VAL A 49 -2.29 -20.09 5.63
C VAL A 49 -2.71 -18.66 5.96
N ALA A 50 -3.41 -18.44 7.08
CA ALA A 50 -3.80 -17.10 7.51
C ALA A 50 -2.58 -16.18 7.74
N THR A 51 -1.53 -16.70 8.40
CA THR A 51 -0.27 -15.97 8.62
C THR A 51 0.37 -15.56 7.30
N LEU A 52 0.46 -16.48 6.33
CA LEU A 52 1.00 -16.19 5.00
C LEU A 52 0.16 -15.14 4.25
N CYS A 53 -1.17 -15.19 4.35
CA CYS A 53 -2.07 -14.18 3.78
C CYS A 53 -1.83 -12.80 4.42
N ILE A 54 -1.65 -12.73 5.74
CA ILE A 54 -1.33 -11.48 6.45
C ILE A 54 0.04 -10.96 5.99
N CYS A 55 1.05 -11.80 5.88
CA CYS A 55 2.36 -11.41 5.34
C CYS A 55 2.25 -10.87 3.91
N ALA A 56 1.48 -11.53 3.05
CA ALA A 56 1.25 -11.09 1.67
C ALA A 56 0.52 -9.74 1.60
N PHE A 57 -0.44 -9.50 2.49
CA PHE A 57 -1.17 -8.24 2.57
C PHE A 57 -0.27 -7.08 3.02
N PHE A 58 0.57 -7.29 4.02
CA PHE A 58 1.48 -6.27 4.57
C PHE A 58 2.84 -6.22 3.85
N ARG A 59 2.98 -6.84 2.68
CA ARG A 59 4.24 -6.76 1.93
C ARG A 59 4.52 -5.33 1.47
N ASP A 60 5.77 -4.91 1.57
CA ASP A 60 6.23 -3.59 1.15
C ASP A 60 7.52 -3.73 0.30
N PRO A 61 7.39 -4.18 -0.96
CA PRO A 61 8.55 -4.31 -1.84
C PRO A 61 9.08 -2.94 -2.27
N ASP A 62 10.39 -2.82 -2.40
CA ASP A 62 11.02 -1.63 -2.96
C ASP A 62 10.54 -1.38 -4.39
N ARG A 63 10.42 -0.09 -4.76
CA ARG A 63 9.98 0.34 -6.09
C ARG A 63 11.06 1.18 -6.76
N VAL A 64 11.23 0.97 -8.06
CA VAL A 64 12.10 1.83 -8.87
C VAL A 64 11.40 3.16 -9.08
N ILE A 65 12.07 4.23 -8.68
CA ILE A 65 11.59 5.60 -8.88
C ILE A 65 12.25 6.14 -10.15
N PRO A 66 11.48 6.75 -11.09
CA PRO A 66 12.09 7.40 -12.26
C PRO A 66 12.97 8.55 -11.81
N ALA A 67 14.16 8.66 -12.41
CA ALA A 67 15.12 9.74 -12.14
C ALA A 67 14.84 11.01 -12.98
N GLU A 68 13.63 11.18 -13.49
CA GLU A 68 13.24 12.36 -14.28
C GLU A 68 12.83 13.49 -13.35
N GLU A 69 13.40 14.66 -13.56
CA GLU A 69 13.06 15.86 -12.79
C GLU A 69 11.60 16.24 -13.01
N GLY A 70 10.85 16.46 -11.93
CA GLY A 70 9.40 16.78 -12.00
C GLY A 70 8.49 15.58 -12.23
N ALA A 71 9.00 14.35 -12.22
CA ALA A 71 8.16 13.16 -12.36
C ALA A 71 7.24 12.98 -11.15
N VAL A 72 5.95 12.83 -11.39
CA VAL A 72 4.94 12.49 -10.38
C VAL A 72 4.66 11.00 -10.47
N VAL A 73 4.89 10.27 -9.38
CA VAL A 73 4.72 8.81 -9.33
C VAL A 73 3.38 8.41 -8.73
N SER A 74 2.90 7.20 -9.06
CA SER A 74 1.66 6.70 -8.48
C SER A 74 1.82 6.46 -6.97
N PRO A 75 0.89 6.96 -6.13
CA PRO A 75 0.93 6.73 -4.68
C PRO A 75 0.61 5.30 -4.27
N ALA A 76 -0.05 4.54 -5.13
CA ALA A 76 -0.57 3.21 -4.80
C ALA A 76 -0.46 2.24 -5.98
N ASP A 77 -0.37 0.95 -5.66
CA ASP A 77 -0.54 -0.11 -6.63
C ASP A 77 -2.03 -0.30 -6.94
N GLY A 78 -2.41 -0.30 -8.21
CA GLY A 78 -3.80 -0.54 -8.55
C GLY A 78 -4.14 -0.19 -9.99
N LYS A 79 -5.43 -0.16 -10.28
CA LYS A 79 -5.96 0.22 -11.59
C LYS A 79 -6.55 1.62 -11.55
N VAL A 80 -6.12 2.50 -12.45
CA VAL A 80 -6.76 3.81 -12.62
C VAL A 80 -8.18 3.59 -13.15
N ILE A 81 -9.18 4.06 -12.39
CA ILE A 81 -10.60 3.95 -12.73
C ILE A 81 -11.22 5.29 -13.13
N ILE A 82 -10.64 6.41 -12.65
CA ILE A 82 -11.08 7.76 -13.01
C ILE A 82 -9.83 8.56 -13.36
N ASN A 83 -9.90 9.29 -14.47
CA ASN A 83 -8.95 10.31 -14.88
C ASN A 83 -9.74 11.42 -15.54
N GLU A 84 -10.02 12.49 -14.79
CA GLU A 84 -10.86 13.59 -15.24
C GLU A 84 -10.26 14.94 -14.87
N LYS A 85 -10.47 15.93 -15.73
CA LYS A 85 -10.15 17.33 -15.45
C LYS A 85 -11.33 17.96 -14.74
N LEU A 86 -11.07 18.57 -13.59
CA LEU A 86 -12.03 19.34 -12.83
C LEU A 86 -11.70 20.82 -13.00
N SER A 87 -12.72 21.62 -13.31
CA SER A 87 -12.61 23.08 -13.43
C SER A 87 -12.42 23.77 -12.07
N GLN A 88 -12.75 23.08 -10.99
CA GLN A 88 -12.58 23.57 -9.62
C GLN A 88 -12.18 22.40 -8.73
N CYS A 89 -11.21 22.62 -7.88
CA CYS A 89 -10.69 21.66 -6.89
C CYS A 89 -11.09 22.08 -5.48
N ASP A 90 -11.45 21.12 -4.62
CA ASP A 90 -11.81 21.41 -3.22
C ASP A 90 -10.60 21.87 -2.38
N TYR A 91 -9.38 21.60 -2.84
CA TYR A 91 -8.13 21.83 -2.08
C TYR A 91 -7.20 22.85 -2.73
N TYR A 92 -7.51 23.32 -3.93
CA TYR A 92 -6.66 24.22 -4.71
C TYR A 92 -7.52 25.14 -5.60
N GLU A 93 -7.17 26.44 -5.66
CA GLU A 93 -7.83 27.38 -6.56
C GLU A 93 -7.33 27.17 -8.00
N GLY A 94 -8.20 26.67 -8.87
CA GLY A 94 -7.91 26.45 -10.27
C GLY A 94 -8.31 25.08 -10.81
N GLU A 95 -7.89 24.81 -12.03
CA GLU A 95 -8.12 23.52 -12.69
C GLU A 95 -7.22 22.45 -12.09
N CYS A 96 -7.75 21.25 -11.89
CA CYS A 96 -6.98 20.11 -11.41
C CYS A 96 -7.34 18.82 -12.17
N ILE A 97 -6.47 17.82 -12.04
CA ILE A 97 -6.70 16.47 -12.58
C ILE A 97 -6.97 15.55 -11.41
N LYS A 98 -8.15 14.91 -11.41
CA LYS A 98 -8.52 13.89 -10.46
C LYS A 98 -8.17 12.51 -11.02
N ILE A 99 -7.32 11.80 -10.32
CA ILE A 99 -6.96 10.41 -10.63
C ILE A 99 -7.43 9.53 -9.47
N SER A 100 -8.30 8.55 -9.76
CA SER A 100 -8.73 7.57 -8.76
C SER A 100 -8.15 6.21 -9.08
N ILE A 101 -7.53 5.59 -8.07
CA ILE A 101 -6.88 4.29 -8.19
C ILE A 101 -7.65 3.28 -7.35
N PHE A 102 -8.09 2.19 -7.97
CA PHE A 102 -8.75 1.09 -7.29
C PHE A 102 -7.74 0.02 -6.93
N MET A 103 -7.66 -0.33 -5.65
CA MET A 103 -6.81 -1.39 -5.13
C MET A 103 -7.64 -2.62 -4.78
N THR A 104 -7.19 -3.80 -5.17
CA THR A 104 -7.72 -5.10 -4.76
C THR A 104 -6.96 -5.61 -3.54
N VAL A 105 -7.50 -6.59 -2.82
CA VAL A 105 -6.84 -7.22 -1.66
C VAL A 105 -5.44 -7.80 -2.01
N PHE A 106 -5.21 -8.12 -3.28
CA PHE A 106 -3.94 -8.68 -3.76
C PHE A 106 -2.89 -7.63 -4.10
N ASN A 107 -3.25 -6.35 -4.15
CA ASN A 107 -2.29 -5.27 -4.38
C ASN A 107 -1.46 -4.96 -3.13
N VAL A 108 -0.38 -4.22 -3.29
CA VAL A 108 0.38 -3.69 -2.14
C VAL A 108 -0.43 -2.55 -1.51
N HIS A 109 -0.69 -2.64 -0.20
CA HIS A 109 -1.52 -1.68 0.54
C HIS A 109 -0.69 -0.59 1.25
N VAL A 110 0.51 -0.34 0.75
CA VAL A 110 1.36 0.75 1.22
C VAL A 110 1.25 1.93 0.26
N ASN A 111 0.76 3.06 0.74
CA ASN A 111 0.73 4.30 -0.02
C ASN A 111 2.05 5.05 0.17
N ARG A 112 2.53 5.67 -0.91
CA ARG A 112 3.78 6.44 -0.96
C ARG A 112 3.53 7.88 -1.38
N ILE A 113 4.45 8.75 -1.01
CA ILE A 113 4.45 10.15 -1.43
C ILE A 113 4.69 10.20 -2.95
N VAL A 114 3.88 11.00 -3.64
CA VAL A 114 3.89 11.11 -5.11
C VAL A 114 4.99 12.03 -5.64
N TYR A 115 5.47 12.95 -4.81
CA TYR A 115 6.45 13.98 -5.15
C TYR A 115 7.15 14.48 -3.88
N ASP A 116 8.38 14.95 -4.01
CA ASP A 116 9.12 15.52 -2.90
C ASP A 116 8.45 16.80 -2.39
N GLY A 117 8.33 16.94 -1.07
CA GLY A 117 7.67 18.10 -0.48
C GLY A 117 7.63 18.07 1.04
N THR A 118 7.12 19.16 1.62
CA THR A 118 6.92 19.29 3.06
C THR A 118 5.44 19.32 3.35
N ILE A 119 5.00 18.48 4.29
CA ILE A 119 3.59 18.48 4.76
C ILE A 119 3.38 19.75 5.58
N THR A 120 2.48 20.63 5.13
CA THR A 120 2.15 21.89 5.81
C THR A 120 0.87 21.77 6.62
N ASP A 121 -0.05 20.90 6.22
CA ASP A 121 -1.32 20.71 6.92
C ASP A 121 -1.83 19.27 6.75
N VAL A 122 -2.62 18.78 7.70
CA VAL A 122 -3.26 17.47 7.68
C VAL A 122 -4.71 17.60 8.10
N ASN A 123 -5.64 17.48 7.15
CA ASN A 123 -7.07 17.52 7.41
C ASN A 123 -7.66 16.12 7.39
N TYR A 124 -8.20 15.66 8.53
CA TYR A 124 -8.85 14.37 8.63
C TYR A 124 -10.37 14.50 8.53
N HIS A 125 -10.95 13.89 7.49
CA HIS A 125 -12.38 13.78 7.31
C HIS A 125 -12.85 12.35 7.62
N PRO A 126 -13.59 12.11 8.72
CA PRO A 126 -14.12 10.78 9.01
C PRO A 126 -15.13 10.39 7.93
N GLY A 127 -14.82 9.36 7.16
CA GLY A 127 -15.65 8.83 6.07
C GLY A 127 -16.31 7.50 6.44
N LYS A 128 -17.35 7.13 5.67
CA LYS A 128 -17.93 5.78 5.71
C LYS A 128 -17.17 4.89 4.72
N PHE A 129 -16.84 3.67 5.12
CA PHE A 129 -16.31 2.68 4.21
C PHE A 129 -17.41 2.21 3.26
N PHE A 130 -17.27 2.47 1.97
CA PHE A 130 -18.11 1.90 0.94
C PHE A 130 -17.30 0.83 0.21
N PHE A 131 -17.85 -0.36 0.07
CA PHE A 131 -17.34 -1.32 -0.91
C PHE A 131 -17.55 -0.67 -2.26
N GLY A 132 -16.44 -0.30 -2.93
CA GLY A 132 -16.47 0.52 -4.13
C GLY A 132 -17.33 -0.09 -5.22
N GLN A 133 -18.51 0.49 -5.45
CA GLN A 133 -19.18 0.37 -6.73
C GLN A 133 -18.69 1.53 -7.60
N PRO A 134 -18.14 1.26 -8.79
CA PRO A 134 -17.91 2.31 -9.76
C PRO A 134 -19.26 2.91 -10.14
N ARG A 135 -19.42 4.21 -9.93
CA ARG A 135 -20.49 5.00 -10.57
C ARG A 135 -20.05 5.38 -11.93
#